data_584c52a9e5ff33fec05d085665a60d3e
#
_entry.id   584c52a9e5ff33fec05d085665a60d3e
#
_cell.length_a   1.000
_cell.length_b   1.000
_cell.length_c   1.000
_cell.angle_alpha   90.00
_cell.angle_beta   90.00
_cell.angle_gamma   90.00
#
_symmetry.space_group_name_H-M   'P 1'
#
loop_
_entity.id
_entity.type
_entity.pdbx_description
1 polymer ?
#
loop_
_entity_poly.entity_id
_entity_poly.type
_entity_poly.pdbx_seq_one_letter_code
_entity_poly.pdbx_strand_id
1 'polypeptide(L)'
;MNKIRVAIAGGTGYTGGELFRILLNHPNVEIVSATTTSSEGTRVDSVHRDLIGETDLCFTTELNDPDVIFLCLGHGISRQFVDTHDIKPTCRIIDLGNDFRLDGDYAGRHFVYGLCESAREQVKAAHDVANPGCFATAIQLAALPLAAAGLINDEIHVTAITGSTGAGKKPVETTHFSYRSDNISIYKLFSHQHLAEIKQNLARVGLQSSMTPKTPALPEVGHPLAVGGTTSPSPDDMQKSNATKGETPVVNFVPLRGDFARGIFASVYTKAVEGMTLEDYRKLYEDYYAASPFVFHSVEGISMKEVVNTNKGLVHVELHDGYVHIASCIDNLVKGAAGQAVQNMNLMFGLPEDTGLRLKPSAF
;
A
#
# COMPACT_ATOMS: atom_id res chain seq x y z
N MET A 1 9.58 29.10 -3.79
CA MET A 1 8.76 28.53 -2.70
C MET A 1 9.72 28.11 -1.59
N ASN A 2 9.34 28.31 -0.32
CA ASN A 2 10.11 27.76 0.78
C ASN A 2 10.06 26.23 0.68
N LYS A 3 11.17 25.55 1.02
CA LYS A 3 11.20 24.10 1.08
C LYS A 3 10.37 23.59 2.26
N ILE A 4 9.74 22.42 2.11
CA ILE A 4 9.05 21.72 3.19
C ILE A 4 10.12 21.21 4.16
N ARG A 5 10.01 21.58 5.42
CA ARG A 5 10.92 21.15 6.49
C ARG A 5 10.51 19.80 7.03
N VAL A 6 11.35 18.81 6.85
CA VAL A 6 11.05 17.41 7.17
C VAL A 6 11.87 16.91 8.35
N ALA A 7 11.21 16.27 9.31
CA ALA A 7 11.86 15.44 10.32
C ALA A 7 11.58 13.95 10.07
N ILE A 8 12.61 13.10 10.29
CA ILE A 8 12.50 11.65 10.18
C ILE A 8 12.76 11.04 11.55
N ALA A 9 11.70 10.55 12.21
CA ALA A 9 11.81 9.88 13.50
C ALA A 9 12.04 8.38 13.32
N GLY A 10 13.05 7.82 14.01
CA GLY A 10 13.46 6.43 13.82
C GLY A 10 14.30 6.20 12.56
N GLY A 11 15.07 7.20 12.16
CA GLY A 11 15.84 7.25 10.92
C GLY A 11 16.91 6.16 10.73
N THR A 12 17.25 5.35 11.74
CA THR A 12 18.30 4.31 11.64
C THR A 12 17.84 3.00 10.99
N GLY A 13 16.53 2.80 10.79
CA GLY A 13 15.92 1.62 10.17
C GLY A 13 15.96 1.65 8.63
N TYR A 14 15.56 0.55 7.99
CA TYR A 14 15.50 0.47 6.53
C TYR A 14 14.55 1.51 5.91
N THR A 15 13.38 1.71 6.50
CA THR A 15 12.41 2.71 6.01
C THR A 15 12.95 4.13 6.13
N GLY A 16 13.65 4.45 7.24
CA GLY A 16 14.36 5.74 7.39
C GLY A 16 15.44 5.93 6.33
N GLY A 17 16.25 4.89 6.06
CA GLY A 17 17.26 4.91 4.99
C GLY A 17 16.64 5.20 3.62
N GLU A 18 15.50 4.59 3.30
CA GLU A 18 14.78 4.84 2.04
C GLU A 18 14.22 6.27 1.98
N LEU A 19 13.72 6.81 3.11
CA LEU A 19 13.29 8.22 3.14
C LEU A 19 14.46 9.17 2.88
N PHE A 20 15.63 8.95 3.49
CA PHE A 20 16.82 9.76 3.17
C PHE A 20 17.18 9.68 1.69
N ARG A 21 17.24 8.46 1.11
CA ARG A 21 17.55 8.24 -0.29
C ARG A 21 16.61 8.99 -1.25
N ILE A 22 15.32 9.10 -0.90
CA ILE A 22 14.32 9.80 -1.71
C ILE A 22 14.35 11.32 -1.43
N LEU A 23 14.35 11.71 -0.15
CA LEU A 23 14.14 13.11 0.24
C LEU A 23 15.36 14.00 0.06
N LEU A 24 16.58 13.45 0.11
CA LEU A 24 17.81 14.20 -0.21
C LEU A 24 17.79 14.73 -1.66
N ASN A 25 17.15 14.01 -2.57
CA ASN A 25 17.01 14.40 -3.97
C ASN A 25 15.64 15.04 -4.29
N HIS A 26 14.80 15.29 -3.28
CA HIS A 26 13.49 15.88 -3.50
C HIS A 26 13.57 17.41 -3.64
N PRO A 27 13.11 17.99 -4.76
CA PRO A 27 13.38 19.42 -5.08
C PRO A 27 12.75 20.39 -4.08
N ASN A 28 11.66 20.02 -3.42
CA ASN A 28 10.87 20.87 -2.53
C ASN A 28 11.07 20.56 -1.04
N VAL A 29 12.04 19.71 -0.66
CA VAL A 29 12.26 19.28 0.72
C VAL A 29 13.60 19.73 1.25
N GLU A 30 13.63 20.03 2.56
CA GLU A 30 14.81 20.15 3.39
C GLU A 30 14.66 19.25 4.61
N ILE A 31 15.58 18.28 4.78
CA ILE A 31 15.61 17.44 5.97
C ILE A 31 16.27 18.24 7.10
N VAL A 32 15.46 18.66 8.08
CA VAL A 32 15.91 19.49 9.19
C VAL A 32 16.26 18.68 10.44
N SER A 33 15.77 17.43 10.51
CA SER A 33 16.03 16.56 11.65
C SER A 33 15.96 15.09 11.27
N ALA A 34 16.84 14.30 11.87
CA ALA A 34 16.84 12.83 11.83
C ALA A 34 16.92 12.34 13.28
N THR A 35 15.77 11.97 13.89
CA THR A 35 15.80 11.63 15.31
C THR A 35 16.07 10.15 15.56
N THR A 36 16.79 9.91 16.65
CA THR A 36 17.08 8.56 17.15
C THR A 36 17.27 8.58 18.67
N THR A 37 17.01 7.45 19.33
CA THR A 37 17.25 7.27 20.76
C THR A 37 18.62 6.65 21.07
N SER A 38 19.36 6.15 20.07
CA SER A 38 20.56 5.32 20.27
C SER A 38 21.82 5.77 19.54
N SER A 39 21.71 6.78 18.66
CA SER A 39 22.79 7.12 17.72
C SER A 39 22.99 8.64 17.59
N GLU A 40 22.68 9.41 18.63
CA GLU A 40 22.83 10.87 18.66
C GLU A 40 24.28 11.27 18.35
N GLY A 41 24.44 12.32 17.53
CA GLY A 41 25.72 12.81 17.04
C GLY A 41 26.38 11.95 15.95
N THR A 42 25.85 10.74 15.68
CA THR A 42 26.37 9.88 14.61
C THR A 42 25.92 10.40 13.25
N ARG A 43 26.81 10.42 12.27
CA ARG A 43 26.46 10.83 10.90
C ARG A 43 25.49 9.84 10.26
N VAL A 44 24.51 10.35 9.50
CA VAL A 44 23.51 9.53 8.78
C VAL A 44 24.21 8.59 7.78
N ASP A 45 25.22 9.04 7.05
CA ASP A 45 25.98 8.26 6.08
C ASP A 45 26.88 7.16 6.70
N SER A 46 27.16 7.23 7.99
CA SER A 46 27.86 6.15 8.71
C SER A 46 26.92 4.97 9.04
N VAL A 47 25.62 5.24 9.15
CA VAL A 47 24.58 4.22 9.39
C VAL A 47 23.97 3.70 8.09
N HIS A 48 23.77 4.57 7.12
CA HIS A 48 23.29 4.30 5.77
C HIS A 48 24.44 4.54 4.77
N ARG A 49 25.24 3.50 4.57
CA ARG A 49 26.51 3.58 3.83
C ARG A 49 26.36 3.93 2.35
N ASP A 50 25.19 3.72 1.78
CA ASP A 50 24.80 4.12 0.43
C ASP A 50 24.68 5.65 0.25
N LEU A 51 24.66 6.40 1.36
CA LEU A 51 24.57 7.87 1.37
C LEU A 51 25.92 8.57 1.58
N ILE A 52 27.04 7.87 1.49
CA ILE A 52 28.40 8.48 1.60
C ILE A 52 28.57 9.55 0.52
N GLY A 53 28.87 10.78 0.97
CA GLY A 53 29.04 11.94 0.08
C GLY A 53 27.75 12.66 -0.31
N GLU A 54 26.57 12.15 0.10
CA GLU A 54 25.26 12.74 -0.22
C GLU A 54 24.77 13.68 0.88
N THR A 55 25.26 13.53 2.14
CA THR A 55 24.78 14.34 3.27
C THR A 55 25.80 14.41 4.39
N ASP A 56 25.81 15.55 5.11
CA ASP A 56 26.54 15.76 6.36
C ASP A 56 25.63 15.73 7.60
N LEU A 57 24.34 15.35 7.44
CA LEU A 57 23.39 15.26 8.53
C LEU A 57 23.88 14.29 9.61
N CYS A 58 23.67 14.69 10.87
CA CYS A 58 23.86 13.84 12.04
C CYS A 58 22.52 13.54 12.70
N PHE A 59 22.42 12.39 13.32
CA PHE A 59 21.28 12.03 14.15
C PHE A 59 21.21 12.91 15.39
N THR A 60 20.01 13.30 15.81
CA THR A 60 19.73 14.18 16.94
C THR A 60 18.53 13.68 17.74
N THR A 61 18.30 14.25 18.90
CA THR A 61 17.06 14.07 19.69
C THR A 61 16.03 15.17 19.41
N GLU A 62 16.43 16.26 18.76
CA GLU A 62 15.61 17.45 18.51
C GLU A 62 14.85 17.38 17.19
N LEU A 63 13.60 17.84 17.16
CA LEU A 63 12.78 17.87 15.92
C LEU A 63 13.12 19.06 14.99
N ASN A 64 13.68 20.16 15.51
CA ASN A 64 14.08 21.33 14.74
C ASN A 64 12.95 22.02 13.94
N ASP A 65 11.75 22.06 14.53
CA ASP A 65 10.59 22.77 13.99
C ASP A 65 10.21 22.37 12.54
N PRO A 66 9.82 21.11 12.30
CA PRO A 66 9.46 20.62 10.98
C PRO A 66 8.01 21.01 10.59
N ASP A 67 7.75 21.07 9.28
CA ASP A 67 6.40 21.14 8.72
C ASP A 67 5.72 19.75 8.70
N VAL A 68 6.52 18.69 8.59
CA VAL A 68 6.05 17.30 8.61
C VAL A 68 7.06 16.36 9.26
N ILE A 69 6.56 15.40 10.03
CA ILE A 69 7.33 14.32 10.65
C ILE A 69 6.94 12.97 10.02
N PHE A 70 7.93 12.23 9.53
CA PHE A 70 7.77 10.83 9.17
C PHE A 70 8.12 9.96 10.37
N LEU A 71 7.15 9.19 10.87
CA LEU A 71 7.36 8.23 11.96
C LEU A 71 7.75 6.87 11.38
N CYS A 72 9.06 6.55 11.42
CA CYS A 72 9.64 5.27 11.01
C CYS A 72 9.92 4.38 12.22
N LEU A 73 9.01 4.39 13.18
CA LEU A 73 9.14 3.74 14.47
C LEU A 73 8.63 2.30 14.42
N GLY A 74 9.00 1.49 15.42
CA GLY A 74 8.43 0.16 15.59
C GLY A 74 6.93 0.23 15.92
N HIS A 75 6.21 -0.84 15.63
CA HIS A 75 4.79 -0.96 15.95
C HIS A 75 4.53 -0.74 17.45
N GLY A 76 3.51 0.04 17.77
CA GLY A 76 3.14 0.41 19.14
C GLY A 76 3.94 1.58 19.73
N ILE A 77 4.87 2.18 18.97
CA ILE A 77 5.75 3.27 19.47
C ILE A 77 5.30 4.65 18.96
N SER A 78 4.55 4.72 17.86
CA SER A 78 4.15 6.00 17.27
C SER A 78 3.21 6.79 18.20
N ARG A 79 2.31 6.13 18.94
CA ARG A 79 1.47 6.79 19.95
C ARG A 79 2.31 7.39 21.08
N GLN A 80 3.25 6.61 21.61
CA GLN A 80 4.17 7.12 22.64
C GLN A 80 4.99 8.31 22.16
N PHE A 81 5.43 8.31 20.90
CA PHE A 81 6.15 9.44 20.32
C PHE A 81 5.29 10.69 20.31
N VAL A 82 4.04 10.60 19.87
CA VAL A 82 3.08 11.71 19.85
C VAL A 82 2.83 12.26 21.27
N ASP A 83 2.76 11.40 22.28
CA ASP A 83 2.52 11.78 23.68
C ASP A 83 3.72 12.46 24.35
N THR A 84 4.94 12.12 23.94
CA THR A 84 6.17 12.53 24.63
C THR A 84 6.92 13.68 23.97
N HIS A 85 6.55 14.05 22.74
CA HIS A 85 7.20 15.15 22.02
C HIS A 85 6.25 16.35 21.88
N ASP A 86 6.80 17.55 22.06
CA ASP A 86 6.06 18.80 21.81
C ASP A 86 5.95 19.05 20.29
N ILE A 87 4.91 18.50 19.69
CA ILE A 87 4.64 18.62 18.25
C ILE A 87 3.64 19.75 18.04
N LYS A 88 4.08 20.82 17.34
CA LYS A 88 3.20 21.93 17.02
C LYS A 88 1.91 21.48 16.34
N PRO A 89 0.74 22.07 16.66
CA PRO A 89 -0.51 21.73 15.98
C PRO A 89 -0.48 21.90 14.45
N THR A 90 0.39 22.76 13.93
CA THR A 90 0.56 22.96 12.47
C THR A 90 1.47 21.93 11.82
N CYS A 91 2.26 21.18 12.59
CA CYS A 91 3.14 20.15 12.07
C CYS A 91 2.33 18.89 11.74
N ARG A 92 2.44 18.44 10.51
CA ARG A 92 1.78 17.25 9.99
C ARG A 92 2.54 15.98 10.38
N ILE A 93 1.84 14.86 10.45
CA ILE A 93 2.46 13.56 10.75
C ILE A 93 2.10 12.55 9.65
N ILE A 94 3.11 11.79 9.20
CA ILE A 94 2.93 10.61 8.35
C ILE A 94 3.51 9.42 9.11
N ASP A 95 2.62 8.56 9.63
CA ASP A 95 3.02 7.37 10.38
C ASP A 95 3.20 6.16 9.47
N LEU A 96 4.40 5.57 9.47
CA LEU A 96 4.70 4.34 8.74
C LEU A 96 4.53 3.09 9.65
N GLY A 97 4.20 3.28 10.92
CA GLY A 97 3.80 2.22 11.86
C GLY A 97 2.38 1.69 11.55
N ASN A 98 1.85 0.91 12.48
CA ASN A 98 0.47 0.40 12.37
C ASN A 98 -0.50 1.02 13.37
N ASP A 99 -0.03 1.97 14.19
CA ASP A 99 -0.72 2.47 15.37
C ASP A 99 -2.02 3.20 15.04
N PHE A 100 -2.09 3.85 13.86
CA PHE A 100 -3.21 4.71 13.44
C PHE A 100 -3.97 4.20 12.21
N ARG A 101 -3.65 3.00 11.68
CA ARG A 101 -4.26 2.49 10.43
C ARG A 101 -5.72 2.08 10.57
N LEU A 102 -6.08 1.51 11.72
CA LEU A 102 -7.44 0.98 11.98
C LEU A 102 -8.32 2.00 12.70
N ASP A 103 -7.72 2.73 13.63
CA ASP A 103 -8.34 3.80 14.40
C ASP A 103 -7.43 5.03 14.27
N GLY A 104 -7.87 5.96 13.41
CA GLY A 104 -7.12 7.16 13.09
C GLY A 104 -7.23 8.28 14.12
N ASP A 105 -8.15 8.20 15.07
CA ASP A 105 -8.35 9.26 16.06
C ASP A 105 -7.45 9.07 17.28
N TYR A 106 -6.55 10.01 17.52
CA TYR A 106 -5.61 9.96 18.64
C TYR A 106 -5.13 11.34 19.08
N ALA A 107 -5.19 11.63 20.37
CA ALA A 107 -4.66 12.87 20.99
C ALA A 107 -5.10 14.17 20.28
N GLY A 108 -6.37 14.22 19.83
CA GLY A 108 -6.91 15.37 19.09
C GLY A 108 -6.49 15.46 17.62
N ARG A 109 -5.78 14.48 17.10
CA ARG A 109 -5.38 14.34 15.69
C ARG A 109 -6.25 13.29 15.00
N HIS A 110 -6.39 13.42 13.68
CA HIS A 110 -7.08 12.46 12.83
C HIS A 110 -6.16 12.00 11.70
N PHE A 111 -5.81 10.71 11.69
CA PHE A 111 -4.96 10.09 10.69
C PHE A 111 -5.79 9.43 9.59
N VAL A 112 -5.71 9.97 8.38
CA VAL A 112 -6.34 9.37 7.20
C VAL A 112 -5.53 8.16 6.73
N TYR A 113 -6.19 7.05 6.39
CA TYR A 113 -5.51 5.89 5.80
C TYR A 113 -4.97 6.22 4.40
N GLY A 114 -3.65 6.25 4.26
CA GLY A 114 -2.92 6.87 3.16
C GLY A 114 -2.62 5.96 1.97
N LEU A 115 -3.56 5.11 1.52
CA LEU A 115 -3.45 4.44 0.23
C LEU A 115 -3.98 5.37 -0.86
N CYS A 116 -3.10 6.09 -1.55
CA CYS A 116 -3.45 7.13 -2.52
C CYS A 116 -4.45 6.65 -3.59
N GLU A 117 -4.34 5.41 -4.02
CA GLU A 117 -5.19 4.82 -5.06
C GLU A 117 -6.65 4.64 -4.61
N SER A 118 -6.92 4.66 -3.31
CA SER A 118 -8.28 4.57 -2.75
C SER A 118 -8.73 5.81 -1.97
N ALA A 119 -7.84 6.76 -1.69
CA ALA A 119 -8.09 7.86 -0.76
C ALA A 119 -7.42 9.18 -1.17
N ARG A 120 -7.18 9.41 -2.47
CA ARG A 120 -6.42 10.57 -2.97
C ARG A 120 -6.95 11.90 -2.46
N GLU A 121 -8.24 12.17 -2.58
CA GLU A 121 -8.83 13.44 -2.15
C GLU A 121 -8.85 13.59 -0.62
N GLN A 122 -9.04 12.48 0.11
CA GLN A 122 -8.95 12.47 1.56
C GLN A 122 -7.52 12.78 2.02
N VAL A 123 -6.50 12.20 1.36
CA VAL A 123 -5.08 12.48 1.66
C VAL A 123 -4.71 13.92 1.35
N LYS A 124 -5.18 14.49 0.24
CA LYS A 124 -4.97 15.93 -0.07
C LYS A 124 -5.50 16.84 1.03
N ALA A 125 -6.65 16.51 1.61
CA ALA A 125 -7.28 17.28 2.66
C ALA A 125 -6.76 16.93 4.07
N ALA A 126 -5.98 15.85 4.22
CA ALA A 126 -5.52 15.37 5.51
C ALA A 126 -4.49 16.30 6.15
N HIS A 127 -4.59 16.41 7.47
CA HIS A 127 -3.52 16.96 8.29
C HIS A 127 -2.49 15.87 8.65
N ASP A 128 -2.96 14.68 9.03
CA ASP A 128 -2.12 13.55 9.40
C ASP A 128 -2.51 12.30 8.59
N VAL A 129 -1.54 11.41 8.33
CA VAL A 129 -1.73 10.22 7.48
C VAL A 129 -1.14 8.99 8.14
N ALA A 130 -1.92 7.90 8.17
CA ALA A 130 -1.46 6.55 8.49
C ALA A 130 -1.08 5.82 7.19
N ASN A 131 0.22 5.67 6.95
CA ASN A 131 0.73 5.04 5.73
C ASN A 131 0.46 3.52 5.75
N PRO A 132 -0.03 2.92 4.65
CA PRO A 132 -0.36 1.49 4.58
C PRO A 132 0.81 0.56 4.86
N GLY A 133 0.52 -0.66 5.31
CA GLY A 133 1.50 -1.73 5.35
C GLY A 133 1.86 -2.26 3.97
N CYS A 134 3.08 -2.80 3.82
CA CYS A 134 3.61 -3.20 2.50
C CYS A 134 2.78 -4.32 1.83
N PHE A 135 2.42 -5.39 2.56
CA PHE A 135 1.51 -6.39 2.02
C PHE A 135 0.10 -5.84 1.79
N ALA A 136 -0.36 -4.95 2.69
CA ALA A 136 -1.67 -4.34 2.51
C ALA A 136 -1.70 -3.52 1.21
N THR A 137 -0.65 -2.77 0.89
CA THR A 137 -0.53 -2.07 -0.39
C THR A 137 -0.60 -3.04 -1.57
N ALA A 138 0.26 -4.08 -1.60
CA ALA A 138 0.30 -5.01 -2.73
C ALA A 138 -1.05 -5.73 -2.96
N ILE A 139 -1.66 -6.24 -1.89
CA ILE A 139 -2.92 -6.98 -1.96
C ILE A 139 -4.09 -6.06 -2.36
N GLN A 140 -4.14 -4.86 -1.81
CA GLN A 140 -5.19 -3.91 -2.14
C GLN A 140 -5.07 -3.40 -3.58
N LEU A 141 -3.85 -3.19 -4.11
CA LEU A 141 -3.70 -2.86 -5.54
C LEU A 141 -4.28 -3.95 -6.45
N ALA A 142 -4.24 -5.21 -6.05
CA ALA A 142 -4.92 -6.27 -6.79
C ALA A 142 -6.46 -6.25 -6.62
N ALA A 143 -6.97 -5.91 -5.43
CA ALA A 143 -8.39 -6.08 -5.09
C ALA A 143 -9.25 -4.81 -5.22
N LEU A 144 -8.64 -3.61 -5.21
CA LEU A 144 -9.37 -2.33 -5.21
C LEU A 144 -10.31 -2.14 -6.40
N PRO A 145 -9.92 -2.44 -7.66
CA PRO A 145 -10.84 -2.27 -8.79
C PRO A 145 -12.09 -3.15 -8.66
N LEU A 146 -11.92 -4.39 -8.19
CA LEU A 146 -13.04 -5.31 -7.93
C LEU A 146 -13.95 -4.79 -6.79
N ALA A 147 -13.34 -4.31 -5.70
CA ALA A 147 -14.08 -3.74 -4.57
C ALA A 147 -14.87 -2.49 -4.99
N ALA A 148 -14.22 -1.57 -5.71
CA ALA A 148 -14.84 -0.34 -6.21
C ALA A 148 -15.99 -0.60 -7.19
N ALA A 149 -15.91 -1.67 -7.97
CA ALA A 149 -16.98 -2.08 -8.88
C ALA A 149 -18.07 -2.93 -8.21
N GLY A 150 -17.90 -3.34 -6.94
CA GLY A 150 -18.82 -4.24 -6.24
C GLY A 150 -18.81 -5.67 -6.80
N LEU A 151 -17.67 -6.13 -7.30
CA LEU A 151 -17.48 -7.41 -7.98
C LEU A 151 -16.83 -8.48 -7.07
N ILE A 152 -16.62 -8.19 -5.79
CA ILE A 152 -16.16 -9.19 -4.81
C ILE A 152 -17.39 -9.91 -4.28
N ASN A 153 -17.73 -11.05 -4.86
CA ASN A 153 -18.91 -11.85 -4.53
C ASN A 153 -18.59 -13.13 -3.75
N ASP A 154 -17.30 -13.42 -3.53
CA ASP A 154 -16.82 -14.60 -2.82
C ASP A 154 -15.53 -14.25 -2.05
N GLU A 155 -14.97 -15.23 -1.36
CA GLU A 155 -13.71 -15.10 -0.64
C GLU A 155 -12.56 -14.69 -1.57
N ILE A 156 -11.68 -13.84 -1.07
CA ILE A 156 -10.44 -13.47 -1.73
C ILE A 156 -9.33 -14.37 -1.19
N HIS A 157 -8.68 -15.11 -2.07
CA HIS A 157 -7.53 -15.94 -1.74
C HIS A 157 -6.24 -15.24 -2.15
N VAL A 158 -5.29 -15.16 -1.21
CA VAL A 158 -4.04 -14.44 -1.41
C VAL A 158 -2.86 -15.33 -1.00
N THR A 159 -1.92 -15.50 -1.91
CA THR A 159 -0.57 -15.98 -1.61
C THR A 159 0.41 -14.87 -1.98
N ALA A 160 1.16 -14.34 -1.01
CA ALA A 160 2.12 -13.29 -1.31
C ALA A 160 3.49 -13.55 -0.70
N ILE A 161 4.53 -13.35 -1.51
CA ILE A 161 5.92 -13.54 -1.12
C ILE A 161 6.61 -12.20 -0.97
N THR A 162 7.34 -12.00 0.15
CA THR A 162 8.11 -10.77 0.44
C THR A 162 9.58 -11.06 0.65
N GLY A 163 10.41 -10.05 0.38
CA GLY A 163 11.82 -10.06 0.75
C GLY A 163 12.07 -9.96 2.26
N SER A 164 13.30 -10.25 2.67
CA SER A 164 13.73 -10.27 4.07
C SER A 164 13.69 -8.90 4.75
N THR A 165 13.84 -7.80 4.00
CA THR A 165 13.83 -6.42 4.54
C THR A 165 12.51 -6.01 5.18
N GLY A 166 11.40 -6.70 4.85
CA GLY A 166 10.10 -6.49 5.50
C GLY A 166 10.07 -6.84 6.99
N ALA A 167 11.06 -7.56 7.50
CA ALA A 167 11.22 -7.86 8.93
C ALA A 167 11.96 -6.76 9.71
N GLY A 168 12.48 -5.73 9.03
CA GLY A 168 13.28 -4.67 9.62
C GLY A 168 14.78 -5.02 9.75
N LYS A 169 15.57 -4.03 10.21
CA LYS A 169 17.03 -4.12 10.29
C LYS A 169 17.54 -4.99 11.45
N LYS A 170 16.75 -5.13 12.53
CA LYS A 170 17.16 -5.93 13.69
C LYS A 170 17.29 -7.40 13.30
N PRO A 171 18.46 -8.03 13.48
CA PRO A 171 18.64 -9.43 13.16
C PRO A 171 17.71 -10.34 13.96
N VAL A 172 17.09 -11.29 13.27
CA VAL A 172 16.29 -12.37 13.85
C VAL A 172 16.64 -13.69 13.15
N GLU A 173 16.43 -14.83 13.80
CA GLU A 173 16.75 -16.15 13.26
C GLU A 173 16.26 -16.36 11.83
N THR A 174 14.99 -16.03 11.56
CA THR A 174 14.35 -16.23 10.23
C THR A 174 14.84 -15.30 9.12
N THR A 175 15.66 -14.28 9.46
CA THR A 175 16.30 -13.37 8.48
C THR A 175 17.80 -13.55 8.43
N HIS A 176 18.37 -14.44 9.26
CA HIS A 176 19.79 -14.78 9.21
C HIS A 176 20.13 -15.43 7.87
N PHE A 177 21.33 -15.13 7.33
CA PHE A 177 21.74 -15.60 6.01
C PHE A 177 21.59 -17.11 5.83
N SER A 178 22.13 -17.92 6.77
CA SER A 178 22.06 -19.40 6.69
C SER A 178 20.64 -19.96 6.77
N TYR A 179 19.68 -19.23 7.35
CA TYR A 179 18.29 -19.63 7.37
C TYR A 179 17.58 -19.20 6.08
N ARG A 180 17.91 -18.04 5.56
CA ARG A 180 17.17 -17.40 4.47
C ARG A 180 17.66 -17.75 3.07
N SER A 181 18.96 -18.04 2.90
CA SER A 181 19.52 -18.45 1.61
C SER A 181 18.88 -19.76 1.14
N ASP A 182 18.50 -19.81 -0.11
CA ASP A 182 17.86 -20.97 -0.77
C ASP A 182 16.60 -21.49 -0.04
N ASN A 183 15.87 -20.60 0.66
CA ASN A 183 14.74 -20.98 1.51
C ASN A 183 13.53 -20.08 1.33
N ILE A 184 12.35 -20.70 1.32
CA ILE A 184 11.04 -20.06 1.36
C ILE A 184 10.26 -20.59 2.57
N SER A 185 9.58 -19.70 3.29
CA SER A 185 8.82 -20.11 4.48
C SER A 185 7.54 -19.31 4.67
N ILE A 186 6.48 -19.99 5.12
CA ILE A 186 5.23 -19.36 5.54
C ILE A 186 5.43 -18.77 6.94
N TYR A 187 4.77 -17.64 7.23
CA TYR A 187 4.70 -17.07 8.58
C TYR A 187 3.36 -16.37 8.80
N LYS A 188 2.88 -16.33 10.04
CA LYS A 188 1.60 -15.68 10.43
C LYS A 188 0.42 -16.04 9.51
N LEU A 189 0.31 -17.34 9.15
CA LEU A 189 -0.77 -17.86 8.32
C LEU A 189 -2.14 -17.40 8.85
N PHE A 190 -2.97 -16.79 8.02
CA PHE A 190 -4.31 -16.24 8.32
C PHE A 190 -4.39 -15.28 9.52
N SER A 191 -3.25 -14.87 10.07
CA SER A 191 -3.15 -14.04 11.29
C SER A 191 -2.23 -12.83 11.12
N HIS A 192 -1.86 -12.49 9.87
CA HIS A 192 -0.98 -11.35 9.60
C HIS A 192 -1.66 -10.03 9.96
N GLN A 193 -0.94 -9.12 10.62
CA GLN A 193 -1.48 -7.83 11.10
C GLN A 193 -2.08 -6.94 10.00
N HIS A 194 -1.65 -7.08 8.75
CA HIS A 194 -2.19 -6.31 7.63
C HIS A 194 -3.60 -6.77 7.19
N LEU A 195 -4.09 -7.93 7.63
CA LEU A 195 -5.44 -8.40 7.26
C LEU A 195 -6.54 -7.43 7.70
N ALA A 196 -6.41 -6.84 8.89
CA ALA A 196 -7.41 -5.92 9.41
C ALA A 196 -7.53 -4.67 8.54
N GLU A 197 -6.41 -4.02 8.20
CA GLU A 197 -6.40 -2.82 7.34
C GLU A 197 -6.87 -3.12 5.90
N ILE A 198 -6.54 -4.30 5.35
CA ILE A 198 -7.00 -4.74 4.03
C ILE A 198 -8.53 -4.84 4.03
N LYS A 199 -9.10 -5.60 4.96
CA LYS A 199 -10.53 -5.83 5.07
C LYS A 199 -11.30 -4.52 5.28
N GLN A 200 -10.84 -3.67 6.18
CA GLN A 200 -11.45 -2.38 6.48
C GLN A 200 -11.49 -1.46 5.25
N ASN A 201 -10.36 -1.32 4.54
CA ASN A 201 -10.30 -0.42 3.39
C ASN A 201 -11.08 -0.96 2.18
N LEU A 202 -11.05 -2.27 1.90
CA LEU A 202 -11.86 -2.86 0.82
C LEU A 202 -13.36 -2.71 1.09
N ALA A 203 -13.81 -2.92 2.35
CA ALA A 203 -15.21 -2.68 2.74
C ALA A 203 -15.58 -1.20 2.55
N ARG A 204 -14.74 -0.26 2.99
CA ARG A 204 -14.96 1.19 2.80
C ARG A 204 -15.12 1.57 1.34
N VAL A 205 -14.26 1.07 0.46
CA VAL A 205 -14.30 1.34 -0.98
C VAL A 205 -15.55 0.75 -1.62
N GLY A 206 -15.93 -0.48 -1.27
CA GLY A 206 -17.16 -1.12 -1.75
C GLY A 206 -18.44 -0.38 -1.33
N LEU A 207 -18.49 0.17 -0.11
CA LEU A 207 -19.61 0.99 0.37
C LEU A 207 -19.72 2.31 -0.39
N GLN A 208 -18.61 2.99 -0.68
CA GLN A 208 -18.61 4.25 -1.44
C GLN A 208 -19.17 4.06 -2.85
N SER A 209 -18.86 2.94 -3.50
CA SER A 209 -19.40 2.59 -4.82
C SER A 209 -20.92 2.42 -4.82
N SER A 210 -21.48 1.94 -3.72
CA SER A 210 -22.94 1.75 -3.62
C SER A 210 -23.72 3.06 -3.43
N MET A 211 -23.05 4.13 -3.01
CA MET A 211 -23.65 5.45 -2.74
C MET A 211 -23.54 6.41 -3.92
N THR A 212 -22.66 6.16 -4.88
CA THR A 212 -22.53 6.95 -6.11
C THR A 212 -23.44 6.37 -7.20
N PRO A 213 -24.24 7.19 -7.96
CA PRO A 213 -25.01 6.70 -9.09
C PRO A 213 -24.04 6.04 -10.09
N LYS A 214 -24.32 4.81 -10.51
CA LYS A 214 -23.54 4.07 -11.49
C LYS A 214 -23.35 4.91 -12.73
N THR A 215 -22.12 5.25 -13.10
CA THR A 215 -21.73 5.66 -14.45
C THR A 215 -21.95 4.48 -15.40
N PRO A 216 -22.16 4.69 -16.71
CA PRO A 216 -23.15 4.00 -17.53
C PRO A 216 -23.05 2.48 -17.52
N ALA A 217 -24.21 1.86 -17.66
CA ALA A 217 -24.43 0.43 -17.81
C ALA A 217 -23.42 -0.22 -18.77
N LEU A 218 -22.89 -1.38 -18.35
CA LEU A 218 -22.33 -2.36 -19.26
C LEU A 218 -23.31 -2.55 -20.46
N PRO A 219 -22.84 -2.71 -21.70
CA PRO A 219 -23.72 -2.88 -22.84
C PRO A 219 -24.69 -4.03 -22.57
N GLU A 220 -25.99 -3.76 -22.73
CA GLU A 220 -27.00 -4.82 -22.71
C GLU A 220 -26.62 -5.85 -23.78
N VAL A 221 -26.25 -7.03 -23.33
CA VAL A 221 -26.04 -8.18 -24.21
C VAL A 221 -27.43 -8.53 -24.78
N GLY A 222 -27.64 -8.21 -26.03
CA GLY A 222 -28.86 -8.54 -26.76
C GLY A 222 -29.11 -10.04 -26.72
N HIS A 223 -30.12 -10.47 -26.00
CA HIS A 223 -30.59 -11.84 -26.04
C HIS A 223 -31.21 -12.14 -27.42
N PRO A 224 -30.80 -13.22 -28.09
CA PRO A 224 -31.62 -13.75 -29.20
C PRO A 224 -32.93 -14.28 -28.63
N LEU A 225 -34.05 -13.88 -29.22
CA LEU A 225 -35.37 -14.35 -28.92
C LEU A 225 -35.44 -15.88 -29.02
N ALA A 226 -35.52 -16.59 -27.88
CA ALA A 226 -35.87 -17.99 -27.82
C ALA A 226 -37.37 -18.12 -27.57
N VAL A 227 -38.02 -18.77 -28.53
CA VAL A 227 -39.45 -19.10 -28.48
C VAL A 227 -39.68 -20.30 -27.54
N GLY A 228 -40.56 -20.13 -26.58
CA GLY A 228 -41.45 -21.14 -26.02
C GLY A 228 -40.87 -22.05 -24.94
N GLY A 229 -41.36 -21.90 -23.71
CA GLY A 229 -41.27 -22.90 -22.64
C GLY A 229 -41.48 -22.27 -21.27
N THR A 230 -42.73 -22.26 -20.81
CA THR A 230 -43.13 -21.78 -19.48
C THR A 230 -42.74 -22.79 -18.41
N THR A 231 -41.75 -22.48 -17.57
CA THR A 231 -41.68 -22.98 -16.17
C THR A 231 -41.09 -21.84 -15.33
N SER A 232 -41.94 -21.28 -14.47
CA SER A 232 -41.53 -20.31 -13.46
C SER A 232 -40.57 -20.99 -12.47
N PRO A 233 -39.43 -20.39 -12.14
CA PRO A 233 -38.58 -20.91 -11.07
C PRO A 233 -39.30 -20.77 -9.71
N SER A 234 -39.08 -21.76 -8.83
CA SER A 234 -39.67 -21.78 -7.50
C SER A 234 -39.07 -20.70 -6.61
N PRO A 235 -39.77 -20.22 -5.56
CA PRO A 235 -39.26 -19.23 -4.63
C PRO A 235 -37.95 -19.59 -3.92
N ASP A 236 -37.58 -20.87 -3.90
CA ASP A 236 -36.37 -21.40 -3.23
C ASP A 236 -35.10 -21.24 -4.08
N ASP A 237 -35.22 -21.06 -5.41
CA ASP A 237 -34.07 -20.86 -6.29
C ASP A 237 -33.53 -19.40 -6.32
N MET A 238 -34.32 -18.45 -5.79
CA MET A 238 -33.93 -17.03 -5.71
C MET A 238 -33.11 -16.66 -4.47
N GLN A 239 -32.81 -17.62 -3.57
CA GLN A 239 -32.16 -17.33 -2.29
C GLN A 239 -30.64 -17.57 -2.21
N LYS A 240 -29.95 -17.87 -3.34
CA LYS A 240 -28.51 -18.19 -3.34
C LYS A 240 -27.57 -17.19 -4.02
N SER A 241 -27.98 -15.95 -4.27
CA SER A 241 -27.10 -14.93 -4.84
C SER A 241 -27.26 -13.53 -4.20
N ASN A 242 -27.30 -13.47 -2.87
CA ASN A 242 -27.24 -12.21 -2.14
C ASN A 242 -25.98 -12.18 -1.27
N ALA A 243 -24.82 -11.83 -1.87
CA ALA A 243 -23.78 -11.18 -1.11
C ALA A 243 -24.36 -9.82 -0.67
N THR A 244 -24.65 -9.68 0.61
CA THR A 244 -25.19 -8.46 1.22
C THR A 244 -24.21 -7.32 1.00
N LYS A 245 -24.62 -6.31 0.22
CA LYS A 245 -23.86 -5.08 0.00
C LYS A 245 -23.51 -4.46 1.34
N GLY A 246 -22.22 -4.49 1.72
CA GLY A 246 -21.71 -3.89 2.96
C GLY A 246 -21.03 -4.85 3.93
N GLU A 247 -20.95 -6.14 3.63
CA GLU A 247 -20.18 -7.09 4.46
C GLU A 247 -18.67 -6.93 4.21
N THR A 248 -17.90 -7.06 5.30
CA THR A 248 -16.43 -7.06 5.23
C THR A 248 -15.97 -8.29 4.44
N PRO A 249 -15.17 -8.13 3.37
CA PRO A 249 -14.77 -9.27 2.55
C PRO A 249 -13.95 -10.29 3.35
N VAL A 250 -14.16 -11.57 3.10
CA VAL A 250 -13.33 -12.65 3.62
C VAL A 250 -12.04 -12.68 2.82
N VAL A 251 -10.90 -12.55 3.50
CA VAL A 251 -9.56 -12.58 2.88
C VAL A 251 -8.74 -13.68 3.53
N ASN A 252 -8.38 -14.68 2.74
CA ASN A 252 -7.56 -15.84 3.11
C ASN A 252 -6.12 -15.56 2.68
N PHE A 253 -5.27 -15.14 3.62
CA PHE A 253 -3.92 -14.69 3.31
C PHE A 253 -2.85 -15.65 3.78
N VAL A 254 -2.01 -16.11 2.84
CA VAL A 254 -0.82 -16.95 3.04
C VAL A 254 0.43 -16.10 2.77
N PRO A 255 1.04 -15.48 3.80
CA PRO A 255 2.28 -14.74 3.62
C PRO A 255 3.49 -15.66 3.61
N LEU A 256 4.38 -15.45 2.64
CA LEU A 256 5.65 -16.13 2.53
C LEU A 256 6.83 -15.14 2.59
N ARG A 257 7.95 -15.62 3.11
CA ARG A 257 9.23 -14.91 3.00
C ARG A 257 10.16 -15.68 2.09
N GLY A 258 10.62 -14.99 1.03
CA GLY A 258 11.47 -15.56 0.00
C GLY A 258 12.96 -15.30 0.22
N ASP A 259 13.78 -15.89 -0.63
CA ASP A 259 15.23 -15.74 -0.68
C ASP A 259 15.66 -14.54 -1.52
N PHE A 260 15.20 -13.36 -1.12
CA PHE A 260 15.60 -12.08 -1.70
C PHE A 260 15.43 -10.95 -0.68
N ALA A 261 16.07 -9.81 -0.95
CA ALA A 261 16.06 -8.70 0.00
C ALA A 261 14.79 -7.86 -0.11
N ARG A 262 14.37 -7.47 -1.32
CA ARG A 262 13.32 -6.46 -1.56
C ARG A 262 12.28 -6.96 -2.55
N GLY A 263 11.06 -6.45 -2.37
CA GLY A 263 9.92 -6.70 -3.23
C GLY A 263 8.82 -7.50 -2.56
N ILE A 264 7.61 -7.35 -3.08
CA ILE A 264 6.44 -8.19 -2.80
C ILE A 264 5.83 -8.59 -4.12
N PHE A 265 5.58 -9.88 -4.27
CA PHE A 265 4.76 -10.43 -5.34
C PHE A 265 3.53 -11.09 -4.70
N ALA A 266 2.33 -10.62 -5.07
CA ALA A 266 1.06 -11.14 -4.57
C ALA A 266 0.28 -11.78 -5.73
N SER A 267 -0.13 -13.02 -5.52
CA SER A 267 -1.10 -13.75 -6.32
C SER A 267 -2.44 -13.72 -5.60
N VAL A 268 -3.43 -13.07 -6.20
CA VAL A 268 -4.75 -12.84 -5.63
C VAL A 268 -5.80 -13.40 -6.57
N TYR A 269 -6.76 -14.17 -6.07
CA TYR A 269 -7.85 -14.66 -6.89
C TYR A 269 -9.17 -14.75 -6.11
N THR A 270 -10.26 -14.63 -6.85
CA THR A 270 -11.63 -14.81 -6.36
C THR A 270 -12.49 -15.35 -7.51
N LYS A 271 -13.72 -15.78 -7.22
CA LYS A 271 -14.64 -16.21 -8.28
C LYS A 271 -14.95 -15.07 -9.23
N ALA A 272 -14.89 -15.37 -10.52
CA ALA A 272 -15.30 -14.45 -11.56
C ALA A 272 -16.82 -14.22 -11.53
N VAL A 273 -17.24 -13.02 -11.92
CA VAL A 273 -18.66 -12.70 -12.11
C VAL A 273 -19.13 -13.32 -13.42
N GLU A 274 -20.26 -14.00 -13.38
CA GLU A 274 -20.85 -14.63 -14.57
C GLU A 274 -21.09 -13.60 -15.69
N GLY A 275 -20.69 -13.94 -16.90
CA GLY A 275 -20.82 -13.08 -18.08
C GLY A 275 -19.71 -12.06 -18.29
N MET A 276 -18.81 -11.84 -17.33
CA MET A 276 -17.65 -10.99 -17.54
C MET A 276 -16.53 -11.71 -18.29
N THR A 277 -15.99 -11.04 -19.29
CA THR A 277 -14.84 -11.50 -20.09
C THR A 277 -13.52 -11.02 -19.50
N LEU A 278 -12.39 -11.59 -19.93
CA LEU A 278 -11.06 -11.11 -19.58
C LEU A 278 -10.87 -9.64 -19.98
N GLU A 279 -11.40 -9.22 -21.13
CA GLU A 279 -11.29 -7.83 -21.61
C GLU A 279 -12.06 -6.86 -20.70
N ASP A 280 -13.24 -7.27 -20.17
CA ASP A 280 -13.99 -6.43 -19.22
C ASP A 280 -13.19 -6.22 -17.92
N TYR A 281 -12.51 -7.27 -17.42
CA TYR A 281 -11.63 -7.13 -16.26
C TYR A 281 -10.41 -6.25 -16.56
N ARG A 282 -9.74 -6.44 -17.71
CA ARG A 282 -8.60 -5.58 -18.10
C ARG A 282 -8.98 -4.12 -18.17
N LYS A 283 -10.09 -3.83 -18.85
CA LYS A 283 -10.62 -2.47 -18.93
C LYS A 283 -10.95 -1.89 -17.56
N LEU A 284 -11.55 -2.67 -16.65
CA LEU A 284 -11.81 -2.24 -15.27
C LEU A 284 -10.55 -1.77 -14.55
N TYR A 285 -9.44 -2.52 -14.69
CA TYR A 285 -8.16 -2.19 -14.06
C TYR A 285 -7.50 -0.98 -14.73
N GLU A 286 -7.53 -0.86 -16.04
CA GLU A 286 -7.04 0.28 -16.78
C GLU A 286 -7.78 1.56 -16.41
N ASP A 287 -9.11 1.53 -16.41
CA ASP A 287 -9.94 2.68 -16.05
C ASP A 287 -9.73 3.11 -14.60
N TYR A 288 -9.63 2.15 -13.66
CA TYR A 288 -9.43 2.45 -12.25
C TYR A 288 -8.09 3.13 -11.99
N TYR A 289 -7.02 2.66 -12.63
CA TYR A 289 -5.66 3.19 -12.43
C TYR A 289 -5.26 4.27 -13.43
N ALA A 290 -6.12 4.69 -14.35
CA ALA A 290 -5.82 5.69 -15.39
C ALA A 290 -5.26 7.01 -14.84
N ALA A 291 -5.70 7.44 -13.66
CA ALA A 291 -5.23 8.66 -12.99
C ALA A 291 -4.06 8.42 -12.02
N SER A 292 -3.62 7.18 -11.80
CA SER A 292 -2.49 6.89 -10.91
C SER A 292 -1.17 7.10 -11.63
N PRO A 293 -0.23 7.89 -11.09
CA PRO A 293 1.09 8.06 -11.71
C PRO A 293 2.02 6.87 -11.47
N PHE A 294 1.62 5.89 -10.63
CA PHE A 294 2.49 4.82 -10.18
C PHE A 294 1.93 3.42 -10.34
N VAL A 295 0.63 3.23 -10.52
CA VAL A 295 0.05 1.89 -10.69
C VAL A 295 -0.34 1.68 -12.14
N PHE A 296 0.14 0.59 -12.72
CA PHE A 296 -0.05 0.28 -14.13
C PHE A 296 -0.58 -1.14 -14.31
N HIS A 297 -1.62 -1.30 -15.13
CA HIS A 297 -2.02 -2.60 -15.64
C HIS A 297 -1.05 -3.04 -16.75
N SER A 298 -0.58 -4.28 -16.69
CA SER A 298 0.23 -4.92 -17.73
C SER A 298 -0.59 -6.00 -18.43
N VAL A 299 -0.62 -5.98 -19.74
CA VAL A 299 -1.20 -7.07 -20.55
C VAL A 299 -0.34 -8.32 -20.48
N GLU A 300 0.98 -8.14 -20.40
CA GLU A 300 1.97 -9.19 -20.21
C GLU A 300 2.11 -9.54 -18.72
N GLY A 301 2.63 -10.73 -18.43
CA GLY A 301 3.00 -11.12 -17.07
C GLY A 301 3.99 -10.13 -16.43
N ILE A 302 3.99 -10.03 -15.11
CA ILE A 302 4.79 -9.08 -14.35
C ILE A 302 5.85 -9.77 -13.49
N SER A 303 6.95 -9.07 -13.21
CA SER A 303 8.03 -9.54 -12.34
C SER A 303 8.52 -8.49 -11.34
N MET A 304 9.15 -8.94 -10.25
CA MET A 304 9.65 -8.02 -9.22
C MET A 304 10.76 -7.09 -9.70
N LYS A 305 11.60 -7.51 -10.64
CA LYS A 305 12.69 -6.66 -11.17
C LYS A 305 12.19 -5.40 -11.87
N GLU A 306 10.94 -5.38 -12.32
CA GLU A 306 10.30 -4.24 -12.97
C GLU A 306 9.90 -3.13 -12.00
N VAL A 307 9.82 -3.42 -10.70
CA VAL A 307 9.33 -2.49 -9.66
C VAL A 307 10.32 -2.23 -8.53
N VAL A 308 11.26 -3.13 -8.25
CA VAL A 308 12.23 -2.98 -7.16
C VAL A 308 13.01 -1.68 -7.29
N ASN A 309 13.20 -0.98 -6.17
CA ASN A 309 13.78 0.37 -6.04
C ASN A 309 12.93 1.51 -6.64
N THR A 310 11.65 1.28 -6.96
CA THR A 310 10.76 2.30 -7.52
C THR A 310 9.47 2.43 -6.71
N ASN A 311 8.74 3.54 -6.94
CA ASN A 311 7.38 3.71 -6.41
C ASN A 311 6.29 3.10 -7.33
N LYS A 312 6.67 2.23 -8.26
CA LYS A 312 5.72 1.55 -9.14
C LYS A 312 4.98 0.42 -8.44
N GLY A 313 3.70 0.27 -8.79
CA GLY A 313 2.92 -0.94 -8.62
C GLY A 313 2.52 -1.47 -9.99
N LEU A 314 2.72 -2.75 -10.24
CA LEU A 314 2.23 -3.42 -11.45
C LEU A 314 1.13 -4.39 -11.07
N VAL A 315 0.08 -4.45 -11.89
CA VAL A 315 -1.00 -5.42 -11.80
C VAL A 315 -1.20 -6.10 -13.15
N HIS A 316 -1.50 -7.41 -13.12
CA HIS A 316 -1.77 -8.22 -14.30
C HIS A 316 -2.98 -9.09 -14.03
N VAL A 317 -3.92 -9.14 -14.98
CA VAL A 317 -5.21 -9.80 -14.81
C VAL A 317 -5.36 -10.95 -15.79
N GLU A 318 -5.80 -12.10 -15.27
CA GLU A 318 -6.13 -13.29 -16.05
C GLU A 318 -7.49 -13.87 -15.62
N LEU A 319 -8.13 -14.62 -16.51
CA LEU A 319 -9.40 -15.30 -16.28
C LEU A 319 -9.27 -16.76 -16.66
N HIS A 320 -9.47 -17.67 -15.68
CA HIS A 320 -9.35 -19.12 -15.87
C HIS A 320 -10.44 -19.85 -15.10
N ASP A 321 -11.17 -20.73 -15.77
CA ASP A 321 -12.12 -21.70 -15.16
C ASP A 321 -13.06 -21.10 -14.10
N GLY A 322 -13.59 -19.89 -14.38
CA GLY A 322 -14.51 -19.21 -13.48
C GLY A 322 -13.84 -18.47 -12.30
N TYR A 323 -12.51 -18.28 -12.35
CA TYR A 323 -11.76 -17.45 -11.41
C TYR A 323 -11.08 -16.29 -12.12
N VAL A 324 -11.17 -15.10 -11.54
CA VAL A 324 -10.32 -13.97 -11.90
C VAL A 324 -9.08 -13.98 -11.00
N HIS A 325 -7.92 -14.03 -11.62
CA HIS A 325 -6.61 -13.98 -10.98
C HIS A 325 -5.94 -12.63 -11.25
N ILE A 326 -5.38 -12.04 -10.20
CA ILE A 326 -4.67 -10.78 -10.28
C ILE A 326 -3.28 -10.95 -9.64
N ALA A 327 -2.24 -10.85 -10.43
CA ALA A 327 -0.89 -10.67 -9.92
C ALA A 327 -0.65 -9.19 -9.60
N SER A 328 -0.03 -8.91 -8.46
CA SER A 328 0.40 -7.55 -8.08
C SER A 328 1.84 -7.57 -7.59
N CYS A 329 2.62 -6.57 -7.99
CA CYS A 329 4.03 -6.48 -7.64
C CYS A 329 4.43 -5.06 -7.25
N ILE A 330 5.15 -4.91 -6.13
CA ILE A 330 5.68 -3.64 -5.62
C ILE A 330 7.06 -3.82 -4.98
N ASP A 331 7.81 -2.73 -4.80
CA ASP A 331 8.91 -2.68 -3.83
C ASP A 331 8.35 -2.47 -2.42
N ASN A 332 8.67 -3.38 -1.48
CA ASN A 332 8.12 -3.34 -0.11
C ASN A 332 8.62 -2.16 0.73
N LEU A 333 9.77 -1.56 0.41
CA LEU A 333 10.33 -0.41 1.11
C LEU A 333 10.01 0.93 0.43
N VAL A 334 9.70 0.93 -0.87
CA VAL A 334 9.35 2.15 -1.61
C VAL A 334 7.83 2.27 -1.74
N LYS A 335 7.19 1.67 -2.73
CA LYS A 335 5.71 1.73 -2.86
C LYS A 335 5.00 1.12 -1.65
N GLY A 336 5.60 0.13 -1.01
CA GLY A 336 5.08 -0.50 0.21
C GLY A 336 5.33 0.30 1.49
N ALA A 337 6.16 1.37 1.48
CA ALA A 337 6.51 2.13 2.69
C ALA A 337 6.93 3.57 2.37
N ALA A 338 8.23 3.86 2.22
CA ALA A 338 8.79 5.22 2.14
C ALA A 338 8.30 6.00 0.92
N GLY A 339 8.23 5.37 -0.25
CA GLY A 339 7.76 6.03 -1.46
C GLY A 339 6.27 6.40 -1.39
N GLN A 340 5.42 5.50 -0.84
CA GLN A 340 4.01 5.80 -0.57
C GLN A 340 3.88 6.96 0.43
N ALA A 341 4.73 7.02 1.46
CA ALA A 341 4.72 8.10 2.44
C ALA A 341 5.12 9.44 1.81
N VAL A 342 6.12 9.48 0.92
CA VAL A 342 6.48 10.69 0.16
C VAL A 342 5.39 11.08 -0.83
N GLN A 343 4.72 10.12 -1.48
CA GLN A 343 3.56 10.35 -2.33
C GLN A 343 2.41 11.00 -1.54
N ASN A 344 2.14 10.53 -0.32
CA ASN A 344 1.19 11.14 0.61
C ASN A 344 1.60 12.58 0.96
N MET A 345 2.87 12.80 1.32
CA MET A 345 3.38 14.15 1.60
C MET A 345 3.16 15.09 0.42
N ASN A 346 3.48 14.67 -0.80
CA ASN A 346 3.28 15.48 -1.99
C ASN A 346 1.82 15.93 -2.13
N LEU A 347 0.87 15.02 -1.97
CA LEU A 347 -0.56 15.33 -2.01
C LEU A 347 -0.96 16.29 -0.89
N MET A 348 -0.53 16.05 0.35
CA MET A 348 -0.84 16.88 1.52
C MET A 348 -0.33 18.33 1.37
N PHE A 349 0.79 18.52 0.69
CA PHE A 349 1.38 19.85 0.47
C PHE A 349 1.06 20.45 -0.91
N GLY A 350 0.14 19.82 -1.68
CA GLY A 350 -0.32 20.32 -2.97
C GLY A 350 0.74 20.26 -4.08
N LEU A 351 1.73 19.39 -3.94
CA LEU A 351 2.73 19.13 -4.97
C LEU A 351 2.21 18.09 -5.99
N PRO A 352 2.77 18.04 -7.21
CA PRO A 352 2.56 16.90 -8.09
C PRO A 352 2.93 15.61 -7.37
N GLU A 353 2.04 14.62 -7.44
CA GLU A 353 2.09 13.38 -6.66
C GLU A 353 3.40 12.60 -6.85
N ASP A 354 4.01 12.73 -8.03
CA ASP A 354 5.23 12.04 -8.44
C ASP A 354 6.54 12.82 -8.21
N THR A 355 6.48 13.99 -7.59
CA THR A 355 7.67 14.81 -7.30
C THR A 355 8.68 14.02 -6.46
N GLY A 356 9.92 13.93 -6.92
CA GLY A 356 11.00 13.19 -6.25
C GLY A 356 10.89 11.66 -6.32
N LEU A 357 9.84 11.09 -6.97
CA LEU A 357 9.54 9.66 -6.98
C LEU A 357 9.70 8.96 -8.35
N ARG A 358 10.20 9.68 -9.36
CA ARG A 358 10.46 9.11 -10.71
C ARG A 358 11.72 8.26 -10.73
N LEU A 359 11.79 7.28 -9.83
CA LEU A 359 12.89 6.33 -9.70
C LEU A 359 12.86 5.27 -10.81
N LYS A 360 14.01 4.69 -11.14
CA LYS A 360 14.13 3.64 -12.13
C LYS A 360 14.48 2.31 -11.48
N PRO A 361 13.91 1.19 -11.94
CA PRO A 361 14.30 -0.14 -11.47
C PRO A 361 15.68 -0.50 -12.02
N SER A 362 16.30 -1.50 -11.40
CA SER A 362 17.46 -2.17 -11.98
C SER A 362 16.97 -3.16 -13.03
N ALA A 363 17.58 -3.17 -14.22
CA ALA A 363 17.17 -4.08 -15.30
C ALA A 363 17.53 -5.57 -15.02
N PHE A 364 18.50 -5.84 -14.12
CA PHE A 364 19.02 -7.17 -13.78
C PHE A 364 19.43 -7.29 -12.32
#